data_220411def0e93f9084c9efbf94f253d5
#
_entry.id   220411def0e93f9084c9efbf94f253d5
#
_cell.length_a   1.000
_cell.length_b   1.000
_cell.length_c   1.000
_cell.angle_alpha   90.00
_cell.angle_beta   90.00
_cell.angle_gamma   90.00
#
_symmetry.space_group_name_H-M   'P 1'
#
loop_
_entity.id
_entity.type
_entity.pdbx_description
1 polymer ?
#
loop_
_entity_poly.entity_id
_entity_poly.type
_entity_poly.pdbx_seq_one_letter_code
_entity_poly.pdbx_strand_id
1 'polypeptide(L)'
;MVHKVLPALTRRGFLAGSAAAGAGAFLSARLALAAKATVREFNLRCGPDKVQLVPDEYGKTPVWCYNGSVPGPEIRVKQGERLRLTVENGLAEETTVHCHGIRLPNRMDGVPHLTQKPIGAGERFVYEFDAVDAGTFWYHPHQRSFEQVGRGLYGPLIIEECEPVQVDRDVTWVLDDWRLEPSAAISDDFGNLRDMSHNGRIGNSVTINGRVPESFAVRKGERIRLRLINAANARIFGLDFAAHEPIVIAFDGQPVTPHTPQDGFVVLGPAMRCDLIISMTGEPGSRMEVIDRFYEGGEYRLTELAYGDTPLRDRVPDTPIALPTNPLAGPNIAKAKRHEVVFNGGMMGGMMMRGTGPRMMRDMRDMMRSGKMWFINGVAAEGHVMEPLLTLARGESCILAMTNATAWHHPIHLHGHSFRVISRNGAPTQHREWQDTVLMAPREEVEIAFVADNPGDWMFHCHILEHQAAGMMGVIRVS
;
A
#
# COMPACT_ATOMS: atom_id res chain seq x y z
N MET A 1 56.17 22.08 53.69
CA MET A 1 54.99 22.24 52.81
C MET A 1 55.48 22.49 51.42
N VAL A 2 55.31 21.52 50.52
CA VAL A 2 55.73 21.62 49.12
C VAL A 2 54.47 21.81 48.30
N HIS A 3 54.25 23.02 47.75
CA HIS A 3 53.18 23.32 46.83
C HIS A 3 53.52 22.72 45.45
N LYS A 4 52.75 21.71 45.00
CA LYS A 4 52.73 21.22 43.64
C LYS A 4 51.94 22.22 42.75
N VAL A 5 52.65 22.94 41.86
CA VAL A 5 52.05 23.77 40.83
C VAL A 5 51.63 22.85 39.69
N LEU A 6 50.33 22.85 39.32
CA LEU A 6 49.83 22.16 38.15
C LEU A 6 50.22 22.95 36.87
N PRO A 7 50.66 22.33 35.79
CA PRO A 7 51.00 23.02 34.54
C PRO A 7 49.75 23.55 33.83
N ALA A 8 49.83 24.80 33.38
CA ALA A 8 48.77 25.47 32.63
C ALA A 8 48.54 24.80 31.28
N LEU A 9 47.30 24.49 30.96
CA LEU A 9 46.87 23.97 29.63
C LEU A 9 47.12 25.00 28.54
N THR A 10 47.98 24.70 27.57
CA THR A 10 48.24 25.55 26.43
C THR A 10 47.12 25.42 25.38
N ARG A 11 46.83 26.49 24.60
CA ARG A 11 45.84 26.48 23.51
C ARG A 11 46.01 25.31 22.52
N ARG A 12 47.23 24.83 22.30
CA ARG A 12 47.52 23.67 21.45
C ARG A 12 47.06 22.33 22.12
N GLY A 13 47.17 22.23 23.45
CA GLY A 13 46.70 21.04 24.18
C GLY A 13 45.15 20.92 24.18
N PHE A 14 44.46 22.07 24.24
CA PHE A 14 43.02 22.14 24.19
C PHE A 14 42.47 21.75 22.79
N LEU A 15 43.12 22.22 21.71
CA LEU A 15 42.71 21.86 20.32
C LEU A 15 43.02 20.40 19.98
N ALA A 16 44.11 19.81 20.50
CA ALA A 16 44.43 18.42 20.32
C ALA A 16 43.47 17.49 21.11
N GLY A 17 43.03 17.88 22.31
CA GLY A 17 42.01 17.18 23.11
C GLY A 17 40.63 17.19 22.46
N SER A 18 40.25 18.32 21.84
CA SER A 18 38.97 18.47 21.15
C SER A 18 38.91 17.65 19.83
N ALA A 19 40.04 17.55 19.12
CA ALA A 19 40.12 16.70 17.90
C ALA A 19 40.05 15.20 18.23
N ALA A 20 40.68 14.75 19.34
CA ALA A 20 40.63 13.38 19.79
C ALA A 20 39.23 12.97 20.31
N ALA A 21 38.53 13.89 21.00
CA ALA A 21 37.15 13.65 21.46
C ALA A 21 36.17 13.62 20.28
N GLY A 22 36.35 14.48 19.26
CA GLY A 22 35.54 14.43 18.02
C GLY A 22 35.74 13.14 17.20
N ALA A 23 37.00 12.69 17.04
CA ALA A 23 37.30 11.46 16.34
C ALA A 23 36.77 10.22 17.06
N GLY A 24 36.80 10.19 18.42
CA GLY A 24 36.23 9.12 19.23
C GLY A 24 34.71 9.03 19.11
N ALA A 25 34.01 10.16 19.06
CA ALA A 25 32.55 10.19 18.88
C ALA A 25 32.11 9.73 17.48
N PHE A 26 32.86 10.08 16.43
CA PHE A 26 32.60 9.61 15.07
C PHE A 26 32.92 8.13 14.88
N LEU A 27 33.96 7.59 15.54
CA LEU A 27 34.24 6.13 15.53
C LEU A 27 33.18 5.36 16.31
N SER A 28 32.71 5.87 17.45
CA SER A 28 31.69 5.23 18.26
C SER A 28 30.35 5.18 17.52
N ALA A 29 29.97 6.24 16.78
CA ALA A 29 28.78 6.26 15.95
C ALA A 29 28.86 5.27 14.76
N ARG A 30 30.06 5.08 14.17
CA ARG A 30 30.27 4.10 13.11
C ARG A 30 30.33 2.65 13.61
N LEU A 31 30.79 2.42 14.83
CA LEU A 31 30.80 1.10 15.46
C LEU A 31 29.40 0.67 15.98
N ALA A 32 28.53 1.63 16.33
CA ALA A 32 27.13 1.33 16.69
C ALA A 32 26.29 0.88 15.48
N LEU A 33 26.67 1.23 14.23
CA LEU A 33 26.01 0.83 13.00
C LEU A 33 26.39 -0.60 12.51
N ALA A 34 27.25 -1.31 13.21
CA ALA A 34 27.67 -2.66 12.87
C ALA A 34 27.06 -3.74 13.76
N ALA A 35 26.04 -3.41 14.56
CA ALA A 35 25.21 -4.45 15.17
C ALA A 35 24.51 -5.21 14.03
N LYS A 36 24.83 -6.51 13.90
CA LYS A 36 24.21 -7.38 12.89
C LYS A 36 22.70 -7.30 13.09
N ALA A 37 21.97 -6.77 12.08
CA ALA A 37 20.52 -6.64 12.15
C ALA A 37 19.92 -7.99 12.53
N THR A 38 18.99 -7.99 13.50
CA THR A 38 18.27 -9.20 13.88
C THR A 38 17.49 -9.71 12.67
N VAL A 39 17.73 -10.96 12.28
CA VAL A 39 16.99 -11.59 11.18
C VAL A 39 15.70 -12.18 11.74
N ARG A 40 14.57 -11.77 11.16
CA ARG A 40 13.24 -12.33 11.44
C ARG A 40 12.83 -13.21 10.27
N GLU A 41 12.59 -14.48 10.56
CA GLU A 41 12.31 -15.49 9.55
C GLU A 41 10.81 -15.84 9.54
N PHE A 42 10.22 -15.84 8.35
CA PHE A 42 8.82 -16.22 8.12
C PHE A 42 8.74 -17.20 6.95
N ASN A 43 7.72 -18.05 7.00
CA ASN A 43 7.44 -19.01 5.94
C ASN A 43 5.99 -18.84 5.48
N LEU A 44 5.80 -18.64 4.18
CA LEU A 44 4.50 -18.62 3.52
C LEU A 44 4.43 -19.79 2.54
N ARG A 45 3.43 -20.62 2.70
CA ARG A 45 3.05 -21.61 1.69
C ARG A 45 1.74 -21.18 1.05
N CYS A 46 1.76 -20.84 -0.23
CA CYS A 46 0.54 -20.61 -0.98
C CYS A 46 -0.03 -21.92 -1.50
N GLY A 47 -1.35 -22.03 -1.54
CA GLY A 47 -2.04 -23.22 -2.03
C GLY A 47 -3.55 -23.12 -1.92
N PRO A 48 -4.28 -24.09 -2.49
CA PRO A 48 -5.74 -24.17 -2.35
C PRO A 48 -6.13 -24.63 -0.95
N ASP A 49 -7.20 -24.04 -0.42
CA ASP A 49 -7.82 -24.40 0.86
C ASP A 49 -9.30 -23.99 0.86
N LYS A 50 -9.98 -24.13 2.00
CA LYS A 50 -11.37 -23.68 2.20
C LYS A 50 -11.48 -22.87 3.48
N VAL A 51 -11.90 -21.62 3.36
CA VAL A 51 -12.07 -20.68 4.49
C VAL A 51 -13.52 -20.26 4.66
N GLN A 52 -13.89 -19.83 5.86
CA GLN A 52 -15.23 -19.34 6.16
C GLN A 52 -15.26 -17.80 5.92
N LEU A 53 -15.66 -17.36 4.71
CA LEU A 53 -15.78 -15.95 4.37
C LEU A 53 -17.15 -15.38 4.77
N VAL A 54 -18.20 -16.14 4.53
CA VAL A 54 -19.62 -15.79 4.74
C VAL A 54 -20.15 -16.49 5.98
N PRO A 55 -21.36 -16.16 6.49
CA PRO A 55 -21.97 -16.85 7.62
C PRO A 55 -21.99 -18.38 7.47
N ASP A 56 -21.93 -19.11 8.59
CA ASP A 56 -21.68 -20.56 8.61
C ASP A 56 -22.71 -21.38 7.83
N GLU A 57 -23.96 -20.88 7.72
CA GLU A 57 -25.04 -21.51 6.95
C GLU A 57 -24.77 -21.63 5.44
N TYR A 58 -23.87 -20.80 4.88
CA TYR A 58 -23.49 -20.87 3.45
C TYR A 58 -22.32 -21.81 3.16
N GLY A 59 -21.66 -22.32 4.21
CA GLY A 59 -20.50 -23.19 4.07
C GLY A 59 -19.19 -22.46 3.78
N LYS A 60 -18.12 -23.23 3.53
CA LYS A 60 -16.77 -22.71 3.31
C LYS A 60 -16.50 -22.42 1.84
N THR A 61 -15.88 -21.30 1.57
CA THR A 61 -15.42 -20.86 0.24
C THR A 61 -14.09 -21.52 -0.13
N PRO A 62 -13.98 -22.20 -1.29
CA PRO A 62 -12.70 -22.60 -1.85
C PRO A 62 -11.88 -21.37 -2.25
N VAL A 63 -10.66 -21.28 -1.76
CA VAL A 63 -9.75 -20.13 -1.97
C VAL A 63 -8.36 -20.61 -2.33
N TRP A 64 -7.50 -19.68 -2.82
CA TRP A 64 -6.06 -19.80 -2.75
C TRP A 64 -5.58 -18.89 -1.63
N CYS A 65 -4.75 -19.41 -0.75
CA CYS A 65 -4.39 -18.65 0.44
C CYS A 65 -2.95 -18.95 0.90
N TYR A 66 -2.45 -18.14 1.80
CA TYR A 66 -1.19 -18.40 2.48
C TYR A 66 -1.46 -19.06 3.83
N ASN A 67 -0.81 -20.22 4.06
CA ASN A 67 -0.86 -20.98 5.32
C ASN A 67 -2.29 -21.29 5.79
N GLY A 68 -3.23 -21.54 4.86
CA GLY A 68 -4.61 -21.96 5.18
C GLY A 68 -5.53 -20.86 5.69
N SER A 69 -5.19 -19.60 5.53
CA SER A 69 -6.01 -18.47 5.97
C SER A 69 -6.10 -17.34 4.94
N VAL A 70 -7.20 -16.59 4.99
CA VAL A 70 -7.42 -15.34 4.28
C VAL A 70 -7.86 -14.27 5.30
N PRO A 71 -7.16 -13.14 5.38
CA PRO A 71 -5.84 -12.90 4.80
C PRO A 71 -4.82 -13.92 5.27
N GLY A 72 -3.71 -14.05 4.54
CA GLY A 72 -2.53 -14.78 5.00
C GLY A 72 -1.99 -14.21 6.32
N PRO A 73 -1.03 -14.89 6.98
CA PRO A 73 -0.51 -14.48 8.28
C PRO A 73 -0.01 -13.04 8.30
N GLU A 74 -0.32 -12.29 9.36
CA GLU A 74 0.32 -11.01 9.59
C GLU A 74 1.82 -11.21 9.85
N ILE A 75 2.65 -10.61 8.99
CA ILE A 75 4.10 -10.53 9.19
C ILE A 75 4.37 -9.25 9.97
N ARG A 76 4.99 -9.37 11.16
CA ARG A 76 5.29 -8.21 12.00
C ARG A 76 6.76 -8.21 12.40
N VAL A 77 7.48 -7.13 12.03
CA VAL A 77 8.90 -6.91 12.33
C VAL A 77 9.12 -5.49 12.82
N LYS A 78 10.27 -5.22 13.43
CA LYS A 78 10.64 -3.86 13.87
C LYS A 78 11.47 -3.16 12.82
N GLN A 79 11.34 -1.85 12.75
CA GLN A 79 12.21 -1.00 11.93
C GLN A 79 13.69 -1.27 12.27
N GLY A 80 14.51 -1.48 11.23
CA GLY A 80 15.92 -1.82 11.34
C GLY A 80 16.21 -3.32 11.46
N GLU A 81 15.20 -4.19 11.64
CA GLU A 81 15.37 -5.64 11.53
C GLU A 81 15.48 -6.06 10.05
N ARG A 82 16.05 -7.25 9.81
CA ARG A 82 16.08 -7.89 8.50
C ARG A 82 14.99 -8.93 8.42
N LEU A 83 14.11 -8.79 7.43
CA LEU A 83 13.11 -9.79 7.10
C LEU A 83 13.71 -10.83 6.16
N ARG A 84 13.52 -12.11 6.47
CA ARG A 84 13.72 -13.25 5.56
C ARG A 84 12.41 -13.99 5.43
N LEU A 85 11.82 -13.92 4.24
CA LEU A 85 10.54 -14.52 3.90
C LEU A 85 10.75 -15.65 2.90
N THR A 86 10.56 -16.89 3.33
CA THR A 86 10.57 -18.05 2.44
C THR A 86 9.15 -18.29 1.93
N VAL A 87 8.98 -18.27 0.62
CA VAL A 87 7.71 -18.58 -0.04
C VAL A 87 7.81 -19.90 -0.75
N GLU A 88 6.91 -20.83 -0.42
CA GLU A 88 6.74 -22.13 -1.07
C GLU A 88 5.47 -22.12 -1.92
N ASN A 89 5.59 -22.44 -3.20
CA ASN A 89 4.47 -22.48 -4.13
C ASN A 89 3.81 -23.86 -4.13
N GLY A 90 2.65 -23.99 -3.49
CA GLY A 90 1.80 -25.18 -3.52
C GLY A 90 0.63 -25.11 -4.52
N LEU A 91 0.62 -24.09 -5.39
CA LEU A 91 -0.33 -24.00 -6.50
C LEU A 91 0.12 -24.90 -7.67
N ALA A 92 -0.81 -25.19 -8.58
CA ALA A 92 -0.49 -25.88 -9.84
C ALA A 92 0.08 -24.95 -10.91
N GLU A 93 0.15 -23.64 -10.64
CA GLU A 93 0.66 -22.59 -11.54
C GLU A 93 1.77 -21.79 -10.89
N GLU A 94 2.45 -20.97 -11.69
CA GLU A 94 3.49 -20.07 -11.22
C GLU A 94 2.93 -18.93 -10.35
N THR A 95 3.71 -18.46 -9.39
CA THR A 95 3.39 -17.31 -8.55
C THR A 95 4.62 -16.45 -8.24
N THR A 96 4.43 -15.30 -7.62
CA THR A 96 5.47 -14.48 -6.99
C THR A 96 4.90 -13.86 -5.72
N VAL A 97 5.73 -13.17 -4.92
CA VAL A 97 5.26 -12.33 -3.82
C VAL A 97 5.93 -10.96 -3.94
N HIS A 98 5.13 -9.93 -4.06
CA HIS A 98 5.53 -8.54 -3.96
C HIS A 98 5.19 -8.03 -2.55
N CYS A 99 6.17 -7.39 -1.91
CA CYS A 99 5.98 -6.69 -0.63
C CYS A 99 5.66 -5.22 -0.92
N HIS A 100 4.38 -4.92 -1.04
CA HIS A 100 3.86 -3.66 -1.53
C HIS A 100 4.19 -2.48 -0.62
N GLY A 101 4.75 -1.43 -1.22
CA GLY A 101 5.07 -0.16 -0.56
C GLY A 101 6.44 -0.12 0.13
N ILE A 102 7.17 -1.22 0.16
CA ILE A 102 8.47 -1.30 0.82
C ILE A 102 9.60 -0.88 -0.13
N ARG A 103 10.50 -0.01 0.34
CA ARG A 103 11.74 0.34 -0.35
C ARG A 103 12.79 -0.76 -0.12
N LEU A 104 12.77 -1.77 -0.96
CA LEU A 104 13.63 -2.94 -0.89
C LEU A 104 14.59 -3.00 -2.10
N PRO A 105 15.62 -3.87 -2.09
CA PRO A 105 16.45 -4.10 -3.28
C PRO A 105 15.63 -4.63 -4.45
N ASN A 106 15.81 -4.07 -5.65
CA ASN A 106 15.00 -4.38 -6.85
C ASN A 106 14.84 -5.89 -7.12
N ARG A 107 15.90 -6.71 -6.91
CA ARG A 107 15.82 -8.17 -7.06
C ARG A 107 14.88 -8.88 -6.07
N MET A 108 14.34 -8.18 -5.06
CA MET A 108 13.39 -8.68 -4.07
C MET A 108 11.97 -8.11 -4.25
N ASP A 109 11.73 -7.40 -5.34
CA ASP A 109 10.46 -6.71 -5.63
C ASP A 109 9.31 -7.67 -5.99
N GLY A 110 9.62 -8.86 -6.48
CA GLY A 110 8.61 -9.90 -6.73
C GLY A 110 7.83 -9.76 -8.04
N VAL A 111 8.29 -8.92 -8.98
CA VAL A 111 7.64 -8.79 -10.31
C VAL A 111 8.16 -9.86 -11.26
N PRO A 112 7.28 -10.75 -11.79
CA PRO A 112 7.68 -11.84 -12.65
C PRO A 112 8.36 -11.34 -13.93
N HIS A 113 9.44 -11.99 -14.33
CA HIS A 113 10.28 -11.71 -15.50
C HIS A 113 11.00 -10.35 -15.50
N LEU A 114 10.58 -9.38 -14.69
CA LEU A 114 11.24 -8.08 -14.56
C LEU A 114 12.34 -8.12 -13.48
N THR A 115 12.02 -8.55 -12.27
CA THR A 115 12.93 -8.56 -11.12
C THR A 115 13.34 -9.98 -10.69
N GLN A 116 12.55 -10.99 -11.05
CA GLN A 116 12.82 -12.40 -10.79
C GLN A 116 12.12 -13.33 -11.78
N LYS A 117 12.52 -14.59 -11.82
CA LYS A 117 11.70 -15.64 -12.41
C LYS A 117 10.51 -15.94 -11.51
N PRO A 118 9.33 -16.26 -12.08
CA PRO A 118 8.22 -16.80 -11.30
C PRO A 118 8.64 -18.04 -10.50
N ILE A 119 7.99 -18.27 -9.37
CA ILE A 119 8.15 -19.45 -8.53
C ILE A 119 7.25 -20.53 -9.11
N GLY A 120 7.85 -21.57 -9.71
CA GLY A 120 7.13 -22.70 -10.32
C GLY A 120 6.41 -23.56 -9.28
N ALA A 121 5.48 -24.40 -9.72
CA ALA A 121 4.74 -25.32 -8.85
C ALA A 121 5.71 -26.23 -8.07
N GLY A 122 5.60 -26.27 -6.74
CA GLY A 122 6.48 -27.02 -5.83
C GLY A 122 7.83 -26.35 -5.56
N GLU A 123 8.13 -25.22 -6.20
CA GLU A 123 9.36 -24.46 -5.98
C GLU A 123 9.23 -23.50 -4.80
N ARG A 124 10.38 -22.92 -4.42
CA ARG A 124 10.45 -21.90 -3.36
C ARG A 124 11.37 -20.75 -3.75
N PHE A 125 11.11 -19.58 -3.18
CA PHE A 125 11.95 -18.39 -3.29
C PHE A 125 12.14 -17.75 -1.92
N VAL A 126 13.29 -17.11 -1.68
CA VAL A 126 13.59 -16.40 -0.43
C VAL A 126 13.74 -14.92 -0.71
N TYR A 127 12.83 -14.14 -0.16
CA TYR A 127 12.91 -12.68 -0.14
C TYR A 127 13.66 -12.26 1.13
N GLU A 128 14.70 -11.43 0.97
CA GLU A 128 15.49 -10.97 2.11
C GLU A 128 15.86 -9.50 1.94
N PHE A 129 15.41 -8.65 2.89
CA PHE A 129 15.66 -7.22 2.87
C PHE A 129 15.60 -6.62 4.28
N ASP A 130 16.17 -5.41 4.42
CA ASP A 130 16.11 -4.65 5.67
C ASP A 130 14.80 -3.84 5.74
N ALA A 131 14.13 -3.88 6.88
CA ALA A 131 12.92 -3.11 7.17
C ALA A 131 13.31 -1.65 7.47
N VAL A 132 13.52 -0.84 6.43
CA VAL A 132 14.03 0.53 6.56
C VAL A 132 12.96 1.51 7.05
N ASP A 133 11.75 1.40 6.51
CA ASP A 133 10.62 2.27 6.82
C ASP A 133 9.64 1.54 7.72
N ALA A 134 9.23 2.19 8.83
CA ALA A 134 8.13 1.72 9.66
C ALA A 134 6.78 2.09 9.04
N GLY A 135 5.76 1.26 9.23
CA GLY A 135 4.42 1.54 8.74
C GLY A 135 3.59 0.30 8.44
N THR A 136 2.47 0.54 7.77
CA THR A 136 1.50 -0.48 7.34
C THR A 136 1.70 -0.79 5.87
N PHE A 137 2.09 -2.02 5.59
CA PHE A 137 2.34 -2.59 4.28
C PHE A 137 1.54 -3.87 4.11
N TRP A 138 1.65 -4.52 2.95
CA TRP A 138 1.01 -5.80 2.69
C TRP A 138 1.80 -6.59 1.63
N TYR A 139 1.46 -7.85 1.43
CA TYR A 139 2.09 -8.70 0.43
C TYR A 139 1.05 -9.41 -0.42
N HIS A 140 1.34 -9.53 -1.72
CA HIS A 140 0.46 -10.17 -2.71
C HIS A 140 1.24 -10.63 -3.95
N PRO A 141 0.69 -11.55 -4.78
CA PRO A 141 1.35 -11.97 -6.01
C PRO A 141 1.27 -10.91 -7.10
N HIS A 142 2.29 -10.90 -7.96
CA HIS A 142 2.31 -10.13 -9.21
C HIS A 142 2.13 -11.01 -10.46
N GLN A 143 2.12 -12.35 -10.32
CA GLN A 143 1.81 -13.29 -11.39
C GLN A 143 0.29 -13.47 -11.47
N ARG A 144 -0.32 -13.14 -12.63
CA ARG A 144 -1.78 -13.18 -12.83
C ARG A 144 -2.55 -12.57 -11.64
N SER A 145 -2.11 -11.39 -11.21
CA SER A 145 -2.53 -10.78 -9.95
C SER A 145 -4.05 -10.65 -9.82
N PHE A 146 -4.76 -10.31 -10.92
CA PHE A 146 -6.22 -10.16 -10.91
C PHE A 146 -6.97 -11.44 -10.50
N GLU A 147 -6.41 -12.63 -10.74
CA GLU A 147 -6.98 -13.89 -10.28
C GLU A 147 -6.39 -14.34 -8.95
N GLN A 148 -5.06 -14.30 -8.81
CA GLN A 148 -4.42 -14.82 -7.60
C GLN A 148 -4.80 -14.03 -6.35
N VAL A 149 -4.85 -12.69 -6.43
CA VAL A 149 -5.36 -11.83 -5.34
C VAL A 149 -6.85 -12.05 -5.14
N GLY A 150 -7.65 -12.02 -6.22
CA GLY A 150 -9.10 -12.23 -6.15
C GLY A 150 -9.53 -13.63 -5.67
N ARG A 151 -8.58 -14.58 -5.56
CA ARG A 151 -8.78 -15.88 -4.92
C ARG A 151 -8.30 -15.93 -3.47
N GLY A 152 -7.65 -14.86 -2.94
CA GLY A 152 -7.30 -14.71 -1.53
C GLY A 152 -5.79 -14.72 -1.21
N LEU A 153 -4.91 -14.63 -2.20
CA LEU A 153 -3.46 -14.60 -1.97
C LEU A 153 -2.98 -13.19 -1.61
N TYR A 154 -3.17 -12.79 -0.38
CA TYR A 154 -2.64 -11.55 0.19
C TYR A 154 -2.55 -11.65 1.71
N GLY A 155 -1.76 -10.77 2.32
CA GLY A 155 -1.68 -10.66 3.77
C GLY A 155 -0.99 -9.38 4.24
N PRO A 156 -1.22 -8.96 5.49
CA PRO A 156 -0.64 -7.74 6.05
C PRO A 156 0.82 -7.91 6.42
N LEU A 157 1.61 -6.85 6.20
CA LEU A 157 2.99 -6.74 6.63
C LEU A 157 3.15 -5.45 7.41
N ILE A 158 3.48 -5.55 8.70
CA ILE A 158 3.63 -4.42 9.61
C ILE A 158 5.10 -4.28 10.00
N ILE A 159 5.65 -3.10 9.78
CA ILE A 159 6.96 -2.73 10.31
C ILE A 159 6.73 -1.74 11.44
N GLU A 160 6.99 -2.18 12.67
CA GLU A 160 6.75 -1.38 13.87
C GLU A 160 7.80 -0.27 13.99
N GLU A 161 7.35 0.90 14.39
CA GLU A 161 8.22 2.01 14.75
C GLU A 161 9.10 1.65 15.95
N CYS A 162 10.33 2.20 16.01
CA CYS A 162 11.17 2.08 17.20
C CYS A 162 10.51 2.69 18.45
N GLU A 163 9.74 3.75 18.23
CA GLU A 163 8.96 4.43 19.27
C GLU A 163 7.48 4.50 18.83
N PRO A 164 6.69 3.46 19.10
CA PRO A 164 5.30 3.41 18.67
C PRO A 164 4.42 4.38 19.48
N VAL A 165 3.33 4.86 18.87
CA VAL A 165 2.31 5.64 19.57
C VAL A 165 1.64 4.80 20.66
N GLN A 166 1.28 5.45 21.78
CA GLN A 166 0.61 4.79 22.88
C GLN A 166 -0.88 4.62 22.60
N VAL A 167 -1.29 3.37 22.46
CA VAL A 167 -2.68 2.96 22.21
C VAL A 167 -3.02 1.74 23.07
N ASP A 168 -4.28 1.51 23.31
CA ASP A 168 -4.74 0.30 24.01
C ASP A 168 -4.74 -0.93 23.12
N ARG A 169 -5.04 -0.72 21.83
CA ARG A 169 -4.95 -1.75 20.78
C ARG A 169 -4.38 -1.19 19.48
N ASP A 170 -3.55 -1.99 18.82
CA ASP A 170 -3.07 -1.80 17.46
C ASP A 170 -3.71 -2.92 16.61
N VAL A 171 -4.63 -2.58 15.73
CA VAL A 171 -5.51 -3.51 15.02
C VAL A 171 -5.39 -3.30 13.53
N THR A 172 -5.27 -4.40 12.77
CA THR A 172 -5.24 -4.37 11.31
C THR A 172 -6.59 -4.83 10.76
N TRP A 173 -7.23 -4.01 9.91
CA TRP A 173 -8.36 -4.39 9.08
C TRP A 173 -7.89 -4.50 7.63
N VAL A 174 -7.87 -5.71 7.11
CA VAL A 174 -7.70 -5.97 5.68
C VAL A 174 -9.09 -6.02 5.06
N LEU A 175 -9.38 -5.03 4.25
CA LEU A 175 -10.65 -4.87 3.54
C LEU A 175 -10.53 -5.55 2.18
N ASP A 176 -11.53 -6.36 1.83
CA ASP A 176 -11.60 -7.03 0.54
C ASP A 176 -13.05 -7.23 0.12
N ASP A 177 -13.29 -7.50 -1.17
CA ASP A 177 -14.58 -7.87 -1.69
C ASP A 177 -14.51 -9.08 -2.62
N TRP A 178 -15.53 -9.91 -2.55
CA TRP A 178 -15.60 -11.21 -3.22
C TRP A 178 -16.80 -11.28 -4.14
N ARG A 179 -16.61 -11.77 -5.36
CA ARG A 179 -17.73 -12.14 -6.24
C ARG A 179 -18.06 -13.61 -6.00
N LEU A 180 -19.07 -13.83 -5.16
CA LEU A 180 -19.49 -15.17 -4.73
C LEU A 180 -20.76 -15.61 -5.46
N GLU A 181 -20.79 -16.90 -5.81
CA GLU A 181 -21.97 -17.63 -6.26
C GLU A 181 -22.87 -17.96 -5.04
N PRO A 182 -24.14 -18.34 -5.25
CA PRO A 182 -25.03 -18.78 -4.16
C PRO A 182 -24.50 -19.95 -3.34
N SER A 183 -23.58 -20.73 -3.88
CA SER A 183 -22.87 -21.83 -3.21
C SER A 183 -21.72 -21.39 -2.30
N ALA A 184 -21.50 -20.09 -2.15
CA ALA A 184 -20.33 -19.47 -1.54
C ALA A 184 -19.01 -19.75 -2.28
N ALA A 185 -19.01 -20.33 -3.47
CA ALA A 185 -17.82 -20.44 -4.31
C ALA A 185 -17.50 -19.08 -4.96
N ILE A 186 -16.21 -18.82 -5.17
CA ILE A 186 -15.77 -17.63 -5.95
C ILE A 186 -16.20 -17.85 -7.40
N SER A 187 -16.85 -16.85 -8.01
CA SER A 187 -17.18 -16.88 -9.44
C SER A 187 -15.91 -16.93 -10.28
N ASP A 188 -15.84 -17.90 -11.20
CA ASP A 188 -14.67 -18.16 -12.05
C ASP A 188 -14.57 -17.21 -13.28
N ASP A 189 -15.40 -16.17 -13.34
CA ASP A 189 -15.47 -15.21 -14.45
C ASP A 189 -14.30 -14.19 -14.46
N PHE A 190 -13.14 -14.57 -13.97
CA PHE A 190 -11.94 -13.75 -14.01
C PHE A 190 -11.52 -13.37 -15.43
N GLY A 191 -11.06 -12.13 -15.59
CA GLY A 191 -10.59 -11.63 -16.90
C GLY A 191 -11.69 -11.41 -17.92
N ASN A 192 -12.96 -11.34 -17.50
CA ASN A 192 -14.04 -11.03 -18.43
C ASN A 192 -13.92 -9.60 -18.98
N LEU A 193 -14.44 -9.38 -20.20
CA LEU A 193 -14.29 -8.12 -20.92
C LEU A 193 -14.82 -6.91 -20.16
N ARG A 194 -15.91 -7.06 -19.43
CA ARG A 194 -16.51 -5.96 -18.67
C ARG A 194 -15.59 -5.48 -17.56
N ASP A 195 -15.07 -6.40 -16.73
CA ASP A 195 -14.15 -6.05 -15.65
C ASP A 195 -12.84 -5.47 -16.22
N MET A 196 -12.32 -6.05 -17.29
CA MET A 196 -11.09 -5.59 -17.93
C MET A 196 -11.21 -4.21 -18.57
N SER A 197 -12.40 -3.75 -18.93
CA SER A 197 -12.61 -2.50 -19.71
C SER A 197 -13.38 -1.40 -18.96
N HIS A 198 -13.90 -1.64 -17.76
CA HIS A 198 -14.68 -0.68 -16.96
C HIS A 198 -14.01 -0.42 -15.61
N ASN A 199 -14.72 -0.64 -14.52
CA ASN A 199 -14.25 -0.34 -13.15
C ASN A 199 -13.55 -1.50 -12.44
N GLY A 200 -13.15 -2.54 -13.14
CA GLY A 200 -12.53 -3.73 -12.58
C GLY A 200 -13.53 -4.72 -11.96
N ARG A 201 -13.01 -5.77 -11.31
CA ARG A 201 -13.80 -6.82 -10.66
C ARG A 201 -14.28 -6.35 -9.28
N ILE A 202 -15.49 -5.84 -9.21
CA ILE A 202 -16.16 -5.54 -7.94
C ILE A 202 -17.02 -6.73 -7.54
N GLY A 203 -16.89 -7.15 -6.26
CA GLY A 203 -17.60 -8.26 -5.67
C GLY A 203 -19.00 -7.89 -5.13
N ASN A 204 -19.71 -8.91 -4.65
CA ASN A 204 -21.01 -8.80 -4.03
C ASN A 204 -21.00 -9.06 -2.50
N SER A 205 -19.84 -9.44 -1.97
CA SER A 205 -19.67 -9.75 -0.54
C SER A 205 -18.40 -9.09 -0.04
N VAL A 206 -18.51 -8.18 0.94
CA VAL A 206 -17.38 -7.46 1.52
C VAL A 206 -16.94 -8.13 2.81
N THR A 207 -15.63 -8.20 3.02
CA THR A 207 -15.04 -8.79 4.22
C THR A 207 -14.05 -7.85 4.91
N ILE A 208 -13.95 -7.99 6.24
CA ILE A 208 -12.85 -7.51 7.05
C ILE A 208 -12.10 -8.74 7.57
N ASN A 209 -10.80 -8.81 7.31
CA ASN A 209 -9.96 -9.94 7.73
C ASN A 209 -10.54 -11.30 7.31
N GLY A 210 -11.04 -11.39 6.07
CA GLY A 210 -11.53 -12.61 5.45
C GLY A 210 -12.86 -13.13 6.02
N ARG A 211 -13.66 -12.27 6.66
CA ARG A 211 -15.03 -12.59 7.10
C ARG A 211 -15.97 -11.42 6.84
N VAL A 212 -17.20 -11.73 6.47
CA VAL A 212 -18.27 -10.73 6.48
C VAL A 212 -18.39 -10.20 7.91
N PRO A 213 -18.18 -8.90 8.14
CA PRO A 213 -18.08 -8.36 9.50
C PRO A 213 -19.46 -8.21 10.13
N GLU A 214 -19.61 -8.65 11.38
CA GLU A 214 -20.81 -8.44 12.18
C GLU A 214 -20.67 -7.19 13.06
N SER A 215 -19.75 -7.23 14.03
CA SER A 215 -19.45 -6.12 14.92
C SER A 215 -18.02 -6.17 15.41
N PHE A 216 -17.49 -5.01 15.77
CA PHE A 216 -16.19 -4.85 16.38
C PHE A 216 -16.34 -4.37 17.82
N ALA A 217 -15.97 -5.23 18.77
CA ALA A 217 -16.11 -4.95 20.20
C ALA A 217 -15.12 -3.86 20.66
N VAL A 218 -15.62 -2.82 21.32
CA VAL A 218 -14.85 -1.70 21.85
C VAL A 218 -15.32 -1.34 23.27
N ARG A 219 -14.55 -0.53 23.98
CA ARG A 219 -14.93 -0.01 25.30
C ARG A 219 -14.78 1.50 25.35
N LYS A 220 -15.70 2.17 26.06
CA LYS A 220 -15.58 3.61 26.31
C LYS A 220 -14.23 3.95 26.95
N GLY A 221 -13.60 5.02 26.46
CA GLY A 221 -12.29 5.48 26.90
C GLY A 221 -11.11 4.76 26.25
N GLU A 222 -11.33 3.78 25.39
CA GLU A 222 -10.29 3.07 24.66
C GLU A 222 -9.74 3.96 23.53
N ARG A 223 -8.41 3.86 23.27
CA ARG A 223 -7.77 4.45 22.10
C ARG A 223 -7.22 3.32 21.25
N ILE A 224 -7.61 3.30 19.97
CA ILE A 224 -7.23 2.26 19.03
C ILE A 224 -6.43 2.89 17.89
N ARG A 225 -5.27 2.29 17.54
CA ARG A 225 -4.68 2.46 16.22
C ARG A 225 -5.32 1.43 15.29
N LEU A 226 -6.03 1.93 14.30
CA LEU A 226 -6.64 1.09 13.27
C LEU A 226 -5.84 1.23 11.98
N ARG A 227 -5.21 0.12 11.56
CA ARG A 227 -4.48 0.00 10.30
C ARG A 227 -5.42 -0.54 9.24
N LEU A 228 -5.73 0.26 8.25
CA LEU A 228 -6.58 -0.11 7.13
C LEU A 228 -5.73 -0.49 5.92
N ILE A 229 -6.03 -1.63 5.30
CA ILE A 229 -5.42 -2.09 4.05
C ILE A 229 -6.55 -2.44 3.10
N ASN A 230 -6.59 -1.84 1.92
CA ASN A 230 -7.51 -2.24 0.87
C ASN A 230 -6.83 -3.28 -0.04
N ALA A 231 -7.19 -4.55 0.11
CA ALA A 231 -6.68 -5.67 -0.69
C ALA A 231 -7.61 -6.07 -1.85
N ALA A 232 -8.72 -5.36 -2.05
CA ALA A 232 -9.67 -5.64 -3.12
C ALA A 232 -9.06 -5.42 -4.51
N ASN A 233 -9.48 -6.22 -5.49
CA ASN A 233 -9.03 -6.07 -6.88
C ASN A 233 -9.35 -4.68 -7.45
N ALA A 234 -10.54 -4.14 -7.13
CA ALA A 234 -11.05 -2.92 -7.77
C ALA A 234 -11.91 -2.04 -6.87
N ARG A 235 -12.49 -2.58 -5.77
CA ARG A 235 -13.39 -1.81 -4.91
C ARG A 235 -12.64 -0.69 -4.21
N ILE A 236 -13.20 0.50 -4.28
CA ILE A 236 -12.77 1.65 -3.49
C ILE A 236 -13.68 1.73 -2.27
N PHE A 237 -13.11 1.92 -1.09
CA PHE A 237 -13.84 2.11 0.16
C PHE A 237 -13.84 3.59 0.56
N GLY A 238 -14.96 4.06 1.11
CA GLY A 238 -15.11 5.38 1.71
C GLY A 238 -15.69 5.25 3.12
N LEU A 239 -14.83 5.07 4.14
CA LEU A 239 -15.23 4.68 5.48
C LEU A 239 -15.58 5.88 6.35
N ASP A 240 -16.85 5.97 6.72
CA ASP A 240 -17.39 6.90 7.71
C ASP A 240 -17.57 6.18 9.06
N PHE A 241 -16.93 6.72 10.09
CA PHE A 241 -16.98 6.19 11.45
C PHE A 241 -18.05 6.87 12.32
N ALA A 242 -19.05 7.47 11.68
CA ALA A 242 -20.16 8.17 12.34
C ALA A 242 -19.68 9.25 13.34
N ALA A 243 -20.11 9.15 14.60
CA ALA A 243 -19.76 10.11 15.64
C ALA A 243 -18.30 10.04 16.14
N HIS A 244 -17.50 9.06 15.67
CA HIS A 244 -16.08 9.02 15.97
C HIS A 244 -15.33 9.86 14.92
N GLU A 245 -14.54 10.79 15.40
CA GLU A 245 -13.67 11.61 14.54
C GLU A 245 -12.31 10.91 14.42
N PRO A 246 -12.10 10.03 13.40
CA PRO A 246 -10.82 9.36 13.23
C PRO A 246 -9.75 10.39 12.88
N ILE A 247 -8.55 10.21 13.44
CA ILE A 247 -7.40 11.04 13.12
C ILE A 247 -6.45 10.22 12.26
N VAL A 248 -6.19 10.67 11.04
CA VAL A 248 -5.21 10.08 10.13
C VAL A 248 -3.81 10.38 10.66
N ILE A 249 -2.97 9.36 10.81
CA ILE A 249 -1.58 9.47 11.27
C ILE A 249 -0.57 8.95 10.25
N ALA A 250 -1.00 8.14 9.28
CA ALA A 250 -0.16 7.69 8.17
C ALA A 250 -0.99 7.38 6.92
N PHE A 251 -0.40 7.57 5.75
CA PHE A 251 -0.84 7.01 4.48
C PHE A 251 0.27 6.14 3.89
N ASP A 252 -0.10 4.98 3.33
CA ASP A 252 0.80 4.06 2.63
C ASP A 252 2.09 3.75 3.42
N GLY A 253 1.93 3.55 4.75
CA GLY A 253 3.04 3.30 5.66
C GLY A 253 3.86 4.53 6.03
N GLN A 254 3.57 5.72 5.47
CA GLN A 254 4.35 6.93 5.73
C GLN A 254 3.61 7.89 6.67
N PRO A 255 4.28 8.38 7.72
CA PRO A 255 3.70 9.30 8.69
C PRO A 255 3.22 10.61 8.05
N VAL A 256 2.09 11.11 8.53
CA VAL A 256 1.56 12.43 8.19
C VAL A 256 1.38 13.27 9.45
N THR A 257 1.31 14.59 9.31
CA THR A 257 0.81 15.43 10.39
C THR A 257 -0.61 14.99 10.75
N PRO A 258 -0.90 14.62 12.02
CA PRO A 258 -2.22 14.14 12.40
C PRO A 258 -3.33 15.13 12.01
N HIS A 259 -4.36 14.65 11.33
CA HIS A 259 -5.49 15.45 10.88
C HIS A 259 -6.76 14.58 10.71
N THR A 260 -7.92 15.20 10.73
CA THR A 260 -9.18 14.53 10.39
C THR A 260 -9.29 14.35 8.86
N PRO A 261 -9.96 13.29 8.37
CA PRO A 261 -10.24 13.13 6.94
C PRO A 261 -10.96 14.36 6.35
N GLN A 262 -10.57 14.77 5.15
CA GLN A 262 -11.03 16.02 4.54
C GLN A 262 -12.56 16.08 4.40
N ASP A 263 -13.20 15.00 3.96
CA ASP A 263 -14.64 14.95 3.71
C ASP A 263 -15.40 14.19 4.82
N GLY A 264 -14.80 14.03 6.00
CA GLY A 264 -15.36 13.31 7.14
C GLY A 264 -15.31 11.78 7.01
N PHE A 265 -14.79 11.24 5.92
CA PHE A 265 -14.59 9.80 5.71
C PHE A 265 -13.27 9.48 5.02
N VAL A 266 -12.75 8.28 5.28
CA VAL A 266 -11.45 7.83 4.77
C VAL A 266 -11.62 7.11 3.44
N VAL A 267 -11.05 7.65 2.36
CA VAL A 267 -11.07 7.02 1.03
C VAL A 267 -9.83 6.15 0.85
N LEU A 268 -10.05 4.89 0.44
CA LEU A 268 -9.02 3.90 0.19
C LEU A 268 -9.26 3.23 -1.17
N GLY A 269 -8.49 3.58 -2.18
CA GLY A 269 -8.41 2.82 -3.43
C GLY A 269 -7.71 1.48 -3.22
N PRO A 270 -7.81 0.53 -4.17
CA PRO A 270 -7.04 -0.70 -4.16
C PRO A 270 -5.56 -0.45 -3.86
N ALA A 271 -4.98 -1.24 -2.96
CA ALA A 271 -3.62 -1.20 -2.45
C ALA A 271 -3.28 -0.06 -1.49
N MET A 272 -4.11 0.96 -1.36
CA MET A 272 -3.87 2.04 -0.41
C MET A 272 -4.01 1.56 1.05
N ARG A 273 -3.23 2.19 1.93
CA ARG A 273 -3.27 1.94 3.37
C ARG A 273 -3.42 3.27 4.09
N CYS A 274 -4.12 3.21 5.22
CA CYS A 274 -4.28 4.37 6.10
C CYS A 274 -4.26 3.92 7.56
N ASP A 275 -3.47 4.59 8.38
CA ASP A 275 -3.48 4.38 9.83
C ASP A 275 -4.26 5.49 10.52
N LEU A 276 -5.21 5.07 11.33
CA LEU A 276 -6.09 5.96 12.09
C LEU A 276 -5.85 5.82 13.58
N ILE A 277 -5.96 6.91 14.32
CA ILE A 277 -6.23 6.88 15.75
C ILE A 277 -7.73 7.14 15.94
N ILE A 278 -8.40 6.22 16.62
CA ILE A 278 -9.82 6.35 16.95
C ILE A 278 -9.98 6.32 18.47
N SER A 279 -10.61 7.36 19.00
CA SER A 279 -10.96 7.47 20.41
C SER A 279 -12.39 6.97 20.61
N MET A 280 -12.57 5.95 21.45
CA MET A 280 -13.86 5.34 21.72
C MET A 280 -14.62 6.15 22.77
N THR A 281 -15.46 7.07 22.29
CA THR A 281 -16.21 8.04 23.11
C THR A 281 -17.68 7.68 23.29
N GLY A 282 -18.17 6.61 22.67
CA GLY A 282 -19.56 6.17 22.78
C GLY A 282 -19.93 5.67 24.18
N GLU A 283 -21.21 5.69 24.50
CA GLU A 283 -21.72 5.24 25.79
C GLU A 283 -21.68 3.70 25.90
N PRO A 284 -21.43 3.15 27.11
CA PRO A 284 -21.49 1.71 27.35
C PRO A 284 -22.82 1.09 26.85
N GLY A 285 -22.74 -0.08 26.22
CA GLY A 285 -23.89 -0.78 25.62
C GLY A 285 -24.39 -0.22 24.28
N SER A 286 -23.85 0.93 23.83
CA SER A 286 -24.24 1.50 22.52
C SER A 286 -23.62 0.76 21.34
N ARG A 287 -24.21 0.95 20.15
CA ARG A 287 -23.70 0.46 18.87
C ARG A 287 -23.62 1.61 17.89
N MET A 288 -22.49 1.75 17.22
CA MET A 288 -22.27 2.84 16.25
C MET A 288 -21.79 2.25 14.93
N GLU A 289 -22.47 2.60 13.85
CA GLU A 289 -22.21 2.05 12.53
C GLU A 289 -20.92 2.60 11.92
N VAL A 290 -20.20 1.74 11.19
CA VAL A 290 -19.17 2.14 10.24
C VAL A 290 -19.75 1.89 8.85
N ILE A 291 -19.88 2.97 8.07
CA ILE A 291 -20.58 2.96 6.78
C ILE A 291 -19.55 3.11 5.66
N ASP A 292 -19.63 2.27 4.64
CA ASP A 292 -18.97 2.54 3.36
C ASP A 292 -19.90 3.35 2.49
N ARG A 293 -19.46 4.56 2.12
CA ARG A 293 -20.24 5.53 1.33
C ARG A 293 -19.54 6.01 0.06
N PHE A 294 -18.52 5.29 -0.40
CA PHE A 294 -17.79 5.72 -1.60
C PHE A 294 -18.70 5.78 -2.85
N TYR A 295 -19.55 4.79 -3.05
CA TYR A 295 -20.44 4.72 -4.22
C TYR A 295 -21.78 5.37 -3.88
N GLU A 296 -22.06 6.52 -4.51
CA GLU A 296 -23.33 7.25 -4.32
C GLU A 296 -24.55 6.38 -4.66
N GLY A 297 -25.51 6.29 -3.75
CA GLY A 297 -26.70 5.42 -3.85
C GLY A 297 -26.41 3.93 -3.64
N GLY A 298 -25.19 3.58 -3.25
CA GLY A 298 -24.74 2.23 -2.93
C GLY A 298 -24.13 2.12 -1.54
N GLU A 299 -24.44 3.06 -0.65
CA GLU A 299 -23.95 3.09 0.72
C GLU A 299 -24.48 1.90 1.52
N TYR A 300 -23.63 1.34 2.38
CA TYR A 300 -24.04 0.23 3.24
C TYR A 300 -23.26 0.23 4.56
N ARG A 301 -23.86 -0.37 5.58
CA ARG A 301 -23.17 -0.63 6.85
C ARG A 301 -22.10 -1.70 6.62
N LEU A 302 -20.85 -1.31 6.75
CA LEU A 302 -19.72 -2.24 6.69
C LEU A 302 -19.65 -3.09 7.97
N THR A 303 -19.69 -2.44 9.14
CA THR A 303 -19.70 -3.07 10.46
C THR A 303 -20.27 -2.11 11.50
N GLU A 304 -20.25 -2.49 12.77
CA GLU A 304 -20.59 -1.61 13.87
C GLU A 304 -19.54 -1.70 15.00
N LEU A 305 -19.31 -0.60 15.68
CA LEU A 305 -18.54 -0.54 16.91
C LEU A 305 -19.48 -0.86 18.07
N ALA A 306 -19.33 -2.03 18.69
CA ALA A 306 -20.18 -2.51 19.78
C ALA A 306 -19.52 -2.20 21.11
N TYR A 307 -20.07 -1.25 21.84
CA TYR A 307 -19.56 -0.84 23.15
C TYR A 307 -19.96 -1.82 24.23
N GLY A 308 -18.95 -2.39 24.94
CA GLY A 308 -19.18 -3.21 26.13
C GLY A 308 -19.76 -2.38 27.29
N ASP A 309 -20.47 -3.07 28.21
CA ASP A 309 -21.15 -2.45 29.36
C ASP A 309 -20.18 -1.77 30.35
N THR A 310 -18.92 -2.23 30.38
CA THR A 310 -17.90 -1.72 31.31
C THR A 310 -16.91 -0.83 30.55
N PRO A 311 -16.81 0.47 30.87
CA PRO A 311 -15.81 1.34 30.27
C PRO A 311 -14.39 0.90 30.64
N LEU A 312 -13.43 1.16 29.75
CA LEU A 312 -12.00 0.98 30.07
C LEU A 312 -11.55 2.08 31.05
N ARG A 313 -12.01 3.31 30.77
CA ARG A 313 -11.77 4.52 31.59
C ARG A 313 -12.78 5.61 31.21
N ASP A 314 -12.89 6.63 32.06
CA ASP A 314 -13.82 7.75 31.83
C ASP A 314 -13.42 8.63 30.65
N ARG A 315 -12.11 8.80 30.41
CA ARG A 315 -11.56 9.65 29.35
C ARG A 315 -10.44 8.95 28.61
N VAL A 316 -10.37 9.17 27.30
CA VAL A 316 -9.26 8.72 26.45
C VAL A 316 -7.97 9.44 26.86
N PRO A 317 -6.80 8.78 26.87
CA PRO A 317 -5.52 9.41 27.20
C PRO A 317 -5.18 10.57 26.25
N ASP A 318 -4.69 11.67 26.80
CA ASP A 318 -4.15 12.79 26.02
C ASP A 318 -2.62 12.62 25.85
N THR A 319 -2.23 11.63 25.05
CA THR A 319 -0.83 11.38 24.71
C THR A 319 -0.57 11.70 23.24
N PRO A 320 0.66 12.09 22.86
CA PRO A 320 1.02 12.36 21.47
C PRO A 320 0.68 11.18 20.53
N ILE A 321 0.17 11.50 19.36
CA ILE A 321 -0.24 10.53 18.33
C ILE A 321 0.56 10.65 17.03
N ALA A 322 1.48 11.63 16.95
CA ALA A 322 2.36 11.78 15.81
C ALA A 322 3.38 10.64 15.77
N LEU A 323 3.51 10.02 14.59
CA LEU A 323 4.50 9.00 14.33
C LEU A 323 5.87 9.60 14.03
N PRO A 324 6.99 8.93 14.35
CA PRO A 324 8.31 9.32 13.90
C PRO A 324 8.41 9.23 12.37
N THR A 325 9.17 10.14 11.76
CA THR A 325 9.34 10.16 10.29
C THR A 325 10.30 9.07 9.82
N ASN A 326 9.99 8.46 8.68
CA ASN A 326 10.88 7.54 7.99
C ASN A 326 12.04 8.28 7.28
N PRO A 327 13.18 7.61 7.02
CA PRO A 327 14.35 8.22 6.40
C PRO A 327 14.18 8.39 4.87
N LEU A 328 13.19 9.17 4.45
CA LEU A 328 12.93 9.48 3.05
C LEU A 328 13.65 10.74 2.60
N ALA A 329 14.29 10.65 1.44
CA ALA A 329 14.88 11.83 0.79
C ALA A 329 13.78 12.73 0.20
N GLY A 330 13.69 13.97 0.67
CA GLY A 330 12.74 14.95 0.12
C GLY A 330 13.13 15.39 -1.31
N PRO A 331 12.21 15.37 -2.30
CA PRO A 331 12.49 15.83 -3.65
C PRO A 331 12.72 17.35 -3.68
N ASN A 332 13.72 17.77 -4.44
CA ASN A 332 13.96 19.19 -4.72
C ASN A 332 13.04 19.64 -5.87
N ILE A 333 11.86 20.11 -5.52
CA ILE A 333 10.81 20.49 -6.48
C ILE A 333 11.30 21.55 -7.48
N ALA A 334 12.12 22.52 -7.04
CA ALA A 334 12.59 23.59 -7.90
C ALA A 334 13.60 23.12 -8.98
N LYS A 335 14.24 21.98 -8.78
CA LYS A 335 15.22 21.38 -9.71
C LYS A 335 14.74 20.08 -10.33
N ALA A 336 13.54 19.60 -9.94
CA ALA A 336 13.00 18.35 -10.43
C ALA A 336 12.67 18.44 -11.92
N LYS A 337 13.02 17.40 -12.66
CA LYS A 337 12.53 17.25 -14.05
C LYS A 337 11.07 16.81 -14.02
N ARG A 338 10.26 17.45 -14.85
CA ARG A 338 8.83 17.20 -14.98
C ARG A 338 8.57 16.34 -16.21
N HIS A 339 7.86 15.23 -16.01
CA HIS A 339 7.49 14.30 -17.06
C HIS A 339 5.96 14.16 -17.11
N GLU A 340 5.41 14.28 -18.32
CA GLU A 340 3.96 14.09 -18.55
C GLU A 340 3.64 12.61 -18.64
N VAL A 341 2.58 12.21 -17.94
CA VAL A 341 2.04 10.84 -17.99
C VAL A 341 0.53 10.90 -18.20
N VAL A 342 0.05 10.29 -19.27
CA VAL A 342 -1.37 10.29 -19.60
C VAL A 342 -1.92 8.86 -19.54
N PHE A 343 -2.90 8.64 -18.68
CA PHE A 343 -3.67 7.39 -18.63
C PHE A 343 -4.89 7.52 -19.53
N ASN A 344 -5.06 6.61 -20.46
CA ASN A 344 -6.18 6.61 -21.41
C ASN A 344 -6.65 5.19 -21.72
N GLY A 345 -7.81 5.08 -22.37
CA GLY A 345 -8.47 3.81 -22.67
C GLY A 345 -9.75 3.58 -21.88
N GLY A 346 -10.12 2.32 -21.74
CA GLY A 346 -11.39 1.87 -21.16
C GLY A 346 -12.60 2.11 -22.06
N MET A 347 -13.65 1.33 -21.84
CA MET A 347 -14.94 1.60 -22.49
C MET A 347 -15.60 2.81 -21.80
N MET A 348 -16.29 3.69 -22.51
CA MET A 348 -16.81 5.00 -22.11
C MET A 348 -15.77 6.15 -22.14
N GLY A 349 -14.47 5.93 -21.91
CA GLY A 349 -13.43 6.94 -22.10
C GLY A 349 -13.20 7.30 -23.57
N GLY A 350 -13.23 6.31 -24.43
CA GLY A 350 -13.05 6.46 -25.89
C GLY A 350 -14.21 7.17 -26.62
N MET A 351 -15.41 7.21 -26.02
CA MET A 351 -16.54 7.98 -26.62
C MET A 351 -16.35 9.50 -26.51
N MET A 352 -15.43 9.97 -25.68
CA MET A 352 -15.07 11.40 -25.58
C MET A 352 -13.80 11.78 -26.36
N MET A 353 -13.05 10.82 -26.91
CA MET A 353 -12.03 11.13 -27.90
C MET A 353 -12.72 11.52 -29.21
N ARG A 354 -12.48 12.76 -29.66
CA ARG A 354 -13.05 13.37 -30.87
C ARG A 354 -12.90 12.44 -32.08
N GLY A 355 -14.00 11.81 -32.53
CA GLY A 355 -14.07 11.06 -33.77
C GLY A 355 -15.17 10.00 -33.75
N THR A 356 -16.26 10.26 -34.44
CA THR A 356 -17.22 9.26 -34.85
C THR A 356 -16.82 8.78 -36.26
N GLY A 357 -16.54 7.49 -36.47
CA GLY A 357 -16.23 6.99 -37.79
C GLY A 357 -15.62 5.59 -37.84
N PRO A 358 -15.33 5.06 -39.03
CA PRO A 358 -14.78 3.72 -39.24
C PRO A 358 -13.44 3.46 -38.53
N ARG A 359 -12.65 4.49 -38.22
CA ARG A 359 -11.39 4.39 -37.49
C ARG A 359 -11.63 3.98 -36.03
N MET A 360 -12.62 4.58 -35.37
CA MET A 360 -12.98 4.22 -33.98
C MET A 360 -13.45 2.77 -33.89
N MET A 361 -14.24 2.29 -34.84
CA MET A 361 -14.67 0.88 -34.87
C MET A 361 -13.52 -0.10 -35.09
N ARG A 362 -12.47 0.31 -35.82
CA ARG A 362 -11.27 -0.49 -36.03
C ARG A 362 -10.48 -0.56 -34.73
N ASP A 363 -10.21 0.59 -34.11
CA ASP A 363 -9.46 0.69 -32.85
C ASP A 363 -10.15 -0.12 -31.73
N MET A 364 -11.49 -0.05 -31.61
CA MET A 364 -12.26 -0.90 -30.70
C MET A 364 -12.12 -2.40 -30.99
N ARG A 365 -12.13 -2.81 -32.26
CA ARG A 365 -11.95 -4.21 -32.65
C ARG A 365 -10.54 -4.70 -32.30
N ASP A 366 -9.54 -3.88 -32.51
CA ASP A 366 -8.14 -4.21 -32.21
C ASP A 366 -7.91 -4.29 -30.69
N MET A 367 -8.51 -3.40 -29.93
CA MET A 367 -8.56 -3.48 -28.45
C MET A 367 -9.24 -4.78 -27.99
N MET A 368 -10.41 -5.12 -28.54
CA MET A 368 -11.12 -6.36 -28.19
C MET A 368 -10.33 -7.62 -28.57
N ARG A 369 -9.60 -7.59 -29.67
CA ARG A 369 -8.79 -8.73 -30.12
C ARG A 369 -7.54 -8.93 -29.29
N SER A 370 -6.86 -7.84 -28.93
CA SER A 370 -5.62 -7.87 -28.12
C SER A 370 -5.89 -8.07 -26.63
N GLY A 371 -7.12 -7.82 -26.16
CA GLY A 371 -7.43 -7.74 -24.71
C GLY A 371 -6.79 -6.52 -24.04
N LYS A 372 -6.18 -5.60 -24.82
CA LYS A 372 -5.52 -4.39 -24.30
C LYS A 372 -6.49 -3.23 -24.35
N MET A 373 -6.93 -2.81 -23.15
CA MET A 373 -7.97 -1.78 -22.97
C MET A 373 -7.42 -0.47 -22.43
N TRP A 374 -6.25 -0.51 -21.79
CA TRP A 374 -5.69 0.63 -21.06
C TRP A 374 -4.28 0.94 -21.52
N PHE A 375 -3.93 2.22 -21.48
CA PHE A 375 -2.68 2.73 -22.04
C PHE A 375 -2.05 3.76 -21.11
N ILE A 376 -0.72 3.77 -21.05
CA ILE A 376 0.09 4.85 -20.49
C ILE A 376 0.82 5.51 -21.66
N ASN A 377 0.61 6.82 -21.87
CA ASN A 377 1.16 7.59 -22.99
C ASN A 377 0.86 6.93 -24.36
N GLY A 378 -0.33 6.32 -24.49
CA GLY A 378 -0.75 5.66 -25.73
C GLY A 378 -0.16 4.27 -25.98
N VAL A 379 0.60 3.72 -25.02
CA VAL A 379 1.20 2.38 -25.08
C VAL A 379 0.51 1.47 -24.08
N ALA A 380 0.03 0.31 -24.52
CA ALA A 380 -0.45 -0.77 -23.67
C ALA A 380 0.67 -1.78 -23.45
N ALA A 381 0.89 -2.18 -22.20
CA ALA A 381 1.88 -3.21 -21.89
C ALA A 381 1.45 -4.59 -22.40
N GLU A 382 2.39 -5.34 -22.97
CA GLU A 382 2.19 -6.72 -23.45
C GLU A 382 2.74 -7.79 -22.48
N GLY A 383 3.32 -7.37 -21.36
CA GLY A 383 3.92 -8.20 -20.32
C GLY A 383 4.66 -7.34 -19.32
N HIS A 384 5.43 -7.95 -18.43
CA HIS A 384 6.20 -7.22 -17.42
C HIS A 384 7.54 -6.69 -17.92
N VAL A 385 8.09 -7.27 -18.99
CA VAL A 385 9.33 -6.81 -19.63
C VAL A 385 8.98 -5.89 -20.79
N MET A 386 9.38 -4.62 -20.68
CA MET A 386 9.09 -3.60 -21.68
C MET A 386 10.17 -2.52 -21.68
N GLU A 387 10.22 -1.72 -22.75
CA GLU A 387 11.04 -0.52 -22.76
C GLU A 387 10.58 0.45 -21.65
N PRO A 388 11.51 1.04 -20.90
CA PRO A 388 11.13 1.96 -19.83
C PRO A 388 10.37 3.19 -20.35
N LEU A 389 9.30 3.58 -19.66
CA LEU A 389 8.60 4.85 -19.88
C LEU A 389 9.54 6.03 -19.65
N LEU A 390 10.38 5.90 -18.62
CA LEU A 390 11.35 6.89 -18.19
C LEU A 390 12.63 6.21 -17.71
N THR A 391 13.77 6.85 -17.97
CA THR A 391 15.05 6.52 -17.34
C THR A 391 15.53 7.72 -16.56
N LEU A 392 15.74 7.54 -15.25
CA LEU A 392 16.13 8.56 -14.30
C LEU A 392 17.54 8.27 -13.78
N ALA A 393 18.34 9.31 -13.60
CA ALA A 393 19.63 9.16 -12.93
C ALA A 393 19.43 8.97 -11.43
N ARG A 394 20.26 8.11 -10.81
CA ARG A 394 20.21 7.90 -9.35
C ARG A 394 20.40 9.21 -8.60
N GLY A 395 19.49 9.49 -7.65
CA GLY A 395 19.47 10.73 -6.85
C GLY A 395 18.78 11.90 -7.55
N GLU A 396 18.26 11.71 -8.75
CA GLU A 396 17.50 12.74 -9.46
C GLU A 396 16.14 12.97 -8.79
N SER A 397 15.73 14.23 -8.62
CA SER A 397 14.37 14.59 -8.24
C SER A 397 13.50 14.63 -9.48
N CYS A 398 12.38 13.91 -9.44
CA CYS A 398 11.43 13.74 -10.55
C CYS A 398 10.04 14.22 -10.14
N ILE A 399 9.32 14.87 -11.06
CA ILE A 399 7.89 15.14 -10.98
C ILE A 399 7.21 14.35 -12.11
N LEU A 400 6.23 13.51 -11.76
CA LEU A 400 5.29 12.95 -12.72
C LEU A 400 4.03 13.80 -12.69
N ALA A 401 3.74 14.47 -13.79
CA ALA A 401 2.50 15.19 -14.01
C ALA A 401 1.52 14.24 -14.72
N MET A 402 0.66 13.66 -13.94
CA MET A 402 -0.25 12.60 -14.37
C MET A 402 -1.63 13.17 -14.72
N THR A 403 -2.16 12.76 -15.87
CA THR A 403 -3.53 13.08 -16.30
C THR A 403 -4.33 11.79 -16.45
N ASN A 404 -5.41 11.66 -15.71
CA ASN A 404 -6.39 10.61 -15.93
C ASN A 404 -7.37 11.04 -17.04
N ALA A 405 -7.10 10.68 -18.28
CA ALA A 405 -7.97 10.99 -19.43
C ALA A 405 -9.10 9.96 -19.62
N THR A 406 -9.45 9.19 -18.60
CA THR A 406 -10.49 8.14 -18.64
C THR A 406 -11.77 8.54 -17.90
N ALA A 407 -12.78 7.69 -17.95
CA ALA A 407 -14.03 7.83 -17.17
C ALA A 407 -14.00 7.07 -15.84
N TRP A 408 -12.85 6.52 -15.44
CA TRP A 408 -12.72 5.60 -14.32
C TRP A 408 -11.67 6.08 -13.33
N HIS A 409 -11.79 5.65 -12.08
CA HIS A 409 -10.76 5.86 -11.06
C HIS A 409 -9.56 4.95 -11.33
N HIS A 410 -8.37 5.44 -11.01
CA HIS A 410 -7.13 4.65 -11.10
C HIS A 410 -6.27 4.89 -9.86
N PRO A 411 -6.09 3.90 -8.98
CA PRO A 411 -5.03 3.91 -7.98
C PRO A 411 -3.69 3.63 -8.66
N ILE A 412 -2.86 4.64 -8.79
CA ILE A 412 -1.58 4.55 -9.49
C ILE A 412 -0.46 4.30 -8.50
N HIS A 413 0.22 3.17 -8.66
CA HIS A 413 1.29 2.68 -7.81
C HIS A 413 2.66 2.75 -8.48
N LEU A 414 3.68 3.13 -7.70
CA LEU A 414 5.09 3.09 -8.08
C LEU A 414 5.87 2.18 -7.14
N HIS A 415 6.47 1.13 -7.68
CA HIS A 415 7.31 0.20 -6.94
C HIS A 415 8.59 0.84 -6.44
N GLY A 416 9.09 0.37 -5.30
CA GLY A 416 10.41 0.68 -4.75
C GLY A 416 10.66 2.12 -4.32
N HIS A 417 9.68 3.00 -4.44
CA HIS A 417 9.75 4.42 -4.09
C HIS A 417 8.48 4.89 -3.40
N SER A 418 8.62 5.80 -2.45
CA SER A 418 7.52 6.64 -1.98
C SER A 418 7.62 8.01 -2.64
N PHE A 419 6.48 8.61 -2.94
CA PHE A 419 6.38 9.93 -3.56
C PHE A 419 5.51 10.88 -2.74
N ARG A 420 5.73 12.18 -2.90
CA ARG A 420 4.83 13.21 -2.37
C ARG A 420 3.76 13.55 -3.40
N VAL A 421 2.50 13.58 -2.98
CA VAL A 421 1.43 14.17 -3.79
C VAL A 421 1.51 15.70 -3.61
N ILE A 422 1.93 16.41 -4.65
CA ILE A 422 2.22 17.84 -4.55
C ILE A 422 1.13 18.76 -5.06
N SER A 423 0.32 18.29 -6.03
CA SER A 423 -0.84 19.04 -6.51
C SER A 423 -1.95 18.11 -7.02
N ARG A 424 -3.19 18.60 -6.99
CA ARG A 424 -4.37 18.01 -7.63
C ARG A 424 -5.13 19.09 -8.40
N ASN A 425 -5.42 18.85 -9.67
CA ASN A 425 -6.07 19.81 -10.59
C ASN A 425 -5.44 21.21 -10.55
N GLY A 426 -4.10 21.28 -10.51
CA GLY A 426 -3.34 22.51 -10.45
C GLY A 426 -3.28 23.19 -9.08
N ALA A 427 -4.01 22.71 -8.07
CA ALA A 427 -3.98 23.24 -6.71
C ALA A 427 -3.00 22.44 -5.83
N PRO A 428 -2.10 23.09 -5.07
CA PRO A 428 -1.23 22.40 -4.12
C PRO A 428 -2.04 21.61 -3.08
N THR A 429 -1.60 20.38 -2.76
CA THR A 429 -2.18 19.60 -1.67
C THR A 429 -1.78 20.18 -0.31
N GLN A 430 -2.71 20.13 0.65
CA GLN A 430 -2.53 20.75 1.97
C GLN A 430 -1.38 20.09 2.76
N HIS A 431 -1.34 18.76 2.79
CA HIS A 431 -0.42 18.00 3.63
C HIS A 431 0.82 17.47 2.87
N ARG A 432 0.77 17.44 1.53
CA ARG A 432 1.84 16.87 0.67
C ARG A 432 2.29 15.50 1.18
N GLU A 433 1.31 14.62 1.40
CA GLU A 433 1.51 13.31 1.98
C GLU A 433 2.50 12.48 1.18
N TRP A 434 3.28 11.67 1.86
CA TRP A 434 4.01 10.59 1.25
C TRP A 434 3.05 9.43 1.02
N GLN A 435 3.07 8.90 -0.19
CA GLN A 435 2.30 7.73 -0.62
C GLN A 435 3.16 6.87 -1.55
N ASP A 436 2.73 5.68 -1.84
CA ASP A 436 3.23 4.85 -2.94
C ASP A 436 2.11 4.52 -3.95
N THR A 437 0.88 4.77 -3.57
CA THR A 437 -0.32 4.55 -4.40
C THR A 437 -1.24 5.77 -4.28
N VAL A 438 -1.50 6.44 -5.40
CA VAL A 438 -2.39 7.61 -5.42
C VAL A 438 -3.65 7.34 -6.22
N LEU A 439 -4.81 7.47 -5.59
CA LEU A 439 -6.10 7.35 -6.27
C LEU A 439 -6.36 8.62 -7.10
N MET A 440 -6.51 8.43 -8.41
CA MET A 440 -6.92 9.48 -9.34
C MET A 440 -8.40 9.31 -9.72
N ALA A 441 -9.18 10.38 -9.54
CA ALA A 441 -10.57 10.42 -10.00
C ALA A 441 -10.65 10.54 -11.54
N PRO A 442 -11.81 10.25 -12.16
CA PRO A 442 -12.01 10.52 -13.59
C PRO A 442 -11.71 11.99 -13.94
N ARG A 443 -10.90 12.19 -14.99
CA ARG A 443 -10.50 13.52 -15.50
C ARG A 443 -9.62 14.35 -14.56
N GLU A 444 -9.09 13.76 -13.51
CA GLU A 444 -8.22 14.43 -12.56
C GLU A 444 -6.78 14.54 -13.07
N GLU A 445 -6.13 15.64 -12.72
CA GLU A 445 -4.70 15.85 -12.86
C GLU A 445 -4.04 15.78 -11.47
N VAL A 446 -2.98 14.98 -11.36
CA VAL A 446 -2.21 14.81 -10.11
C VAL A 446 -0.72 14.92 -10.40
N GLU A 447 -0.02 15.74 -9.64
CA GLU A 447 1.44 15.75 -9.68
C GLU A 447 2.00 15.05 -8.45
N ILE A 448 2.89 14.09 -8.71
CA ILE A 448 3.67 13.42 -7.68
C ILE A 448 5.15 13.75 -7.85
N ALA A 449 5.89 13.80 -6.72
CA ALA A 449 7.32 14.07 -6.73
C ALA A 449 8.08 13.10 -5.83
N PHE A 450 9.21 12.59 -6.32
CA PHE A 450 10.09 11.67 -5.58
C PHE A 450 11.55 11.86 -5.94
N VAL A 451 12.43 11.24 -5.17
CA VAL A 451 13.84 11.09 -5.50
C VAL A 451 14.06 9.68 -6.04
N ALA A 452 14.65 9.56 -7.22
CA ALA A 452 15.02 8.28 -7.83
C ALA A 452 16.28 7.71 -7.15
N ASP A 453 16.19 7.28 -5.89
CA ASP A 453 17.35 6.87 -5.07
C ASP A 453 17.54 5.34 -5.01
N ASN A 454 16.56 4.56 -5.42
CA ASN A 454 16.59 3.10 -5.43
C ASN A 454 16.84 2.58 -6.86
N PRO A 455 18.06 2.07 -7.19
CA PRO A 455 18.39 1.66 -8.55
C PRO A 455 17.69 0.36 -8.96
N GLY A 456 17.29 0.30 -10.24
CA GLY A 456 16.63 -0.86 -10.84
C GLY A 456 15.51 -0.49 -11.80
N ASP A 457 14.84 -1.51 -12.32
CA ASP A 457 13.63 -1.39 -13.15
C ASP A 457 12.41 -1.57 -12.25
N TRP A 458 11.62 -0.52 -12.11
CA TRP A 458 10.48 -0.46 -11.19
C TRP A 458 9.17 -0.40 -11.94
N MET A 459 8.23 -1.24 -11.55
CA MET A 459 6.90 -1.23 -12.13
C MET A 459 6.15 0.02 -11.71
N PHE A 460 5.42 0.60 -12.67
CA PHE A 460 4.52 1.73 -12.48
C PHE A 460 3.19 1.38 -13.16
N HIS A 461 2.11 1.27 -12.37
CA HIS A 461 0.87 0.70 -12.88
C HIS A 461 -0.37 1.14 -12.12
N CYS A 462 -1.54 0.93 -12.72
CA CYS A 462 -2.82 1.00 -12.02
C CYS A 462 -2.98 -0.23 -11.12
N HIS A 463 -3.44 -0.05 -9.89
CA HIS A 463 -3.67 -1.15 -8.96
C HIS A 463 -5.12 -1.69 -8.97
N ILE A 464 -5.99 -1.24 -9.88
CA ILE A 464 -7.10 -2.06 -10.33
C ILE A 464 -6.49 -3.17 -11.19
N LEU A 465 -6.51 -4.40 -10.67
CA LEU A 465 -5.70 -5.50 -11.19
C LEU A 465 -6.10 -5.91 -12.61
N GLU A 466 -7.37 -5.75 -12.95
CA GLU A 466 -7.88 -5.92 -14.31
C GLU A 466 -7.34 -4.85 -15.27
N HIS A 467 -7.20 -3.60 -14.83
CA HIS A 467 -6.62 -2.52 -15.64
C HIS A 467 -5.13 -2.77 -15.90
N GLN A 468 -4.40 -3.19 -14.87
CA GLN A 468 -3.00 -3.60 -14.99
C GLN A 468 -2.85 -4.71 -16.04
N ALA A 469 -3.61 -5.80 -15.91
CA ALA A 469 -3.56 -6.94 -16.84
C ALA A 469 -3.97 -6.55 -18.26
N ALA A 470 -4.89 -5.60 -18.41
CA ALA A 470 -5.35 -5.08 -19.71
C ALA A 470 -4.47 -3.94 -20.24
N GLY A 471 -3.26 -3.71 -19.69
CA GLY A 471 -2.22 -2.88 -20.30
C GLY A 471 -1.82 -1.61 -19.55
N MET A 472 -2.48 -1.22 -18.44
CA MET A 472 -2.13 0.00 -17.68
C MET A 472 -0.94 -0.22 -16.77
N MET A 473 0.20 -0.51 -17.34
CA MET A 473 1.48 -0.64 -16.64
C MET A 473 2.66 -0.21 -17.51
N GLY A 474 3.76 0.14 -16.87
CA GLY A 474 5.02 0.54 -17.49
C GLY A 474 6.17 0.33 -16.53
N VAL A 475 7.38 0.66 -16.97
CA VAL A 475 8.61 0.56 -16.19
C VAL A 475 9.25 1.94 -16.05
N ILE A 476 9.69 2.29 -14.84
CA ILE A 476 10.58 3.42 -14.58
C ILE A 476 11.95 2.84 -14.21
N ARG A 477 12.97 3.18 -14.99
CA ARG A 477 14.35 2.76 -14.74
C ARG A 477 15.09 3.81 -13.94
N VAL A 478 15.77 3.37 -12.88
CA VAL A 478 16.72 4.19 -12.11
C VAL A 478 18.11 3.61 -12.27
N SER A 479 19.08 4.40 -12.83
CA SER A 479 20.43 3.93 -13.17
C SER A 479 21.53 4.91 -12.78
#